data_883d723c05e0e841b1fba8b25e23b303
#
_entry.id   883d723c05e0e841b1fba8b25e23b303
#
_cell.length_a   1.000
_cell.length_b   1.000
_cell.length_c   1.000
_cell.angle_alpha   90.00
_cell.angle_beta   90.00
_cell.angle_gamma   90.00
#
_symmetry.space_group_name_H-M   'P 1'
#
loop_
_entity.id
_entity.type
_entity.pdbx_description
1 polymer ?
#
loop_
_entity_poly.entity_id
_entity_poly.type
_entity_poly.pdbx_seq_one_letter_code
_entity_poly.pdbx_strand_id
1 'polypeptide(L)'
;PTESITIWEEILLDLQERGLKNVLLFITDGLKGMVGAISRFYPKARFQHCCVHVSRNIVHKVCVKDRKEICDDFRAVYQASSKEEANTFLGSMIEKWQKTYPKVTQSLIKNQDLLTFYEFPPGIRRSIYSTNLIESFNKQIKKYSHRKEQFQNEESMERFLVSSFDTYNQKFLGRSHKGFQQAEGELEQMLSQPMEN
;
A
#
# COMPACT_ATOMS: atom_id res chain seq x y z
N PRO A 1 -10.58 -5.59 19.23
CA PRO A 1 -11.47 -4.99 18.22
C PRO A 1 -11.02 -5.48 16.86
N THR A 2 -11.91 -6.13 16.13
CA THR A 2 -11.68 -6.47 14.72
C THR A 2 -11.66 -5.18 13.93
N GLU A 3 -10.66 -4.99 13.05
CA GLU A 3 -10.63 -3.88 12.09
C GLU A 3 -11.91 -3.94 11.24
N SER A 4 -12.93 -3.18 11.65
CA SER A 4 -14.17 -3.07 10.90
C SER A 4 -14.07 -1.92 9.90
N ILE A 5 -14.82 -2.03 8.81
CA ILE A 5 -14.87 -0.96 7.80
C ILE A 5 -15.37 0.36 8.41
N THR A 6 -16.25 0.28 9.42
CA THR A 6 -16.76 1.45 10.15
C THR A 6 -15.66 2.25 10.84
N ILE A 7 -14.70 1.59 11.48
CA ILE A 7 -13.54 2.26 12.10
C ILE A 7 -12.71 2.98 11.03
N TRP A 8 -12.52 2.36 9.87
CA TRP A 8 -11.81 3.00 8.76
C TRP A 8 -12.57 4.20 8.18
N GLU A 9 -13.90 4.11 8.08
CA GLU A 9 -14.74 5.25 7.66
C GLU A 9 -14.62 6.42 8.65
N GLU A 10 -14.63 6.17 9.94
CA GLU A 10 -14.40 7.18 10.99
C GLU A 10 -13.00 7.82 10.86
N ILE A 11 -11.96 7.03 10.65
CA ILE A 11 -10.59 7.53 10.44
C ILE A 11 -10.50 8.38 9.17
N LEU A 12 -11.11 7.95 8.07
CA LEU A 12 -11.10 8.70 6.81
C LEU A 12 -11.84 10.04 6.94
N LEU A 13 -12.95 10.06 7.69
CA LEU A 13 -13.69 11.28 8.00
C LEU A 13 -12.85 12.24 8.87
N ASP A 14 -12.24 11.75 9.95
CA ASP A 14 -11.36 12.54 10.80
C ASP A 14 -10.21 13.18 10.00
N LEU A 15 -9.60 12.41 9.09
CA LEU A 15 -8.55 12.94 8.21
C LEU A 15 -9.06 14.08 7.32
N GLN A 16 -10.27 13.99 6.78
CA GLN A 16 -10.87 15.06 5.99
C GLN A 16 -11.16 16.31 6.85
N GLU A 17 -11.71 16.14 8.05
CA GLU A 17 -12.00 17.23 9.00
C GLU A 17 -10.71 17.94 9.42
N ARG A 18 -9.61 17.21 9.58
CA ARG A 18 -8.28 17.75 9.87
C ARG A 18 -7.60 18.39 8.66
N GLY A 19 -8.25 18.45 7.50
CA GLY A 19 -7.80 19.18 6.31
C GLY A 19 -7.13 18.34 5.23
N LEU A 20 -7.05 17.02 5.36
CA LEU A 20 -6.56 16.15 4.29
C LEU A 20 -7.65 15.98 3.21
N LYS A 21 -7.73 16.94 2.28
CA LYS A 21 -8.79 16.99 1.26
C LYS A 21 -8.43 16.25 -0.03
N ASN A 22 -7.16 16.22 -0.40
CA ASN A 22 -6.68 15.64 -1.64
C ASN A 22 -5.68 14.52 -1.37
N VAL A 23 -5.98 13.34 -1.88
CA VAL A 23 -5.12 12.16 -1.81
C VAL A 23 -5.02 11.56 -3.21
N LEU A 24 -3.80 11.34 -3.68
CA LEU A 24 -3.55 10.74 -4.99
C LEU A 24 -3.70 9.22 -4.98
N LEU A 25 -3.25 8.57 -3.91
CA LEU A 25 -3.16 7.11 -3.85
C LEU A 25 -3.33 6.60 -2.42
N PHE A 26 -4.21 5.63 -2.26
CA PHE A 26 -4.27 4.78 -1.07
C PHE A 26 -3.63 3.42 -1.37
N ILE A 27 -2.78 2.96 -0.47
CA ILE A 27 -2.11 1.66 -0.57
C ILE A 27 -2.53 0.83 0.65
N THR A 28 -3.18 -0.31 0.44
CA THR A 28 -3.64 -1.18 1.53
C THR A 28 -3.30 -2.64 1.28
N ASP A 29 -3.47 -3.47 2.29
CA ASP A 29 -3.28 -4.93 2.24
C ASP A 29 -4.49 -5.70 1.71
N GLY A 30 -5.56 -4.99 1.32
CA GLY A 30 -6.75 -5.57 0.70
C GLY A 30 -7.87 -5.91 1.68
N LEU A 31 -8.02 -5.15 2.77
CA LEU A 31 -9.18 -5.27 3.65
C LEU A 31 -10.48 -5.12 2.84
N LYS A 32 -11.37 -6.11 3.00
CA LYS A 32 -12.64 -6.15 2.28
C LYS A 32 -13.48 -4.90 2.60
N GLY A 33 -13.97 -4.22 1.56
CA GLY A 33 -14.76 -2.98 1.68
C GLY A 33 -13.94 -1.69 1.75
N MET A 34 -12.60 -1.77 1.91
CA MET A 34 -11.74 -0.59 2.00
C MET A 34 -11.79 0.28 0.73
N VAL A 35 -11.82 -0.32 -0.45
CA VAL A 35 -11.95 0.42 -1.72
C VAL A 35 -13.24 1.24 -1.73
N GLY A 36 -14.37 0.64 -1.30
CA GLY A 36 -15.66 1.33 -1.22
C GLY A 36 -15.65 2.50 -0.21
N ALA A 37 -15.03 2.32 0.95
CA ALA A 37 -14.88 3.38 1.94
C ALA A 37 -14.00 4.52 1.38
N ILE A 38 -12.84 4.20 0.82
CA ILE A 38 -11.96 5.20 0.22
C ILE A 38 -12.67 5.97 -0.89
N SER A 39 -13.39 5.30 -1.79
CA SER A 39 -14.12 5.94 -2.89
C SER A 39 -15.23 6.88 -2.40
N ARG A 40 -15.83 6.61 -1.22
CA ARG A 40 -16.84 7.49 -0.62
C ARG A 40 -16.23 8.80 -0.11
N PHE A 41 -15.10 8.73 0.62
CA PHE A 41 -14.48 9.88 1.25
C PHE A 41 -13.49 10.61 0.33
N TYR A 42 -12.82 9.87 -0.55
CA TYR A 42 -11.81 10.37 -1.48
C TYR A 42 -12.07 9.86 -2.90
N PRO A 43 -13.15 10.33 -3.55
CA PRO A 43 -13.58 9.80 -4.88
C PRO A 43 -12.56 10.03 -6.00
N LYS A 44 -11.64 10.97 -5.81
CA LYS A 44 -10.55 11.25 -6.75
C LYS A 44 -9.27 10.47 -6.48
N ALA A 45 -9.20 9.73 -5.38
CA ALA A 45 -8.00 8.98 -5.03
C ALA A 45 -7.95 7.66 -5.80
N ARG A 46 -6.76 7.30 -6.26
CA ARG A 46 -6.49 5.96 -6.78
C ARG A 46 -6.29 4.98 -5.64
N PHE A 47 -6.44 3.70 -5.94
CA PHE A 47 -6.22 2.64 -4.99
C PHE A 47 -5.15 1.68 -5.51
N GLN A 48 -4.27 1.21 -4.64
CA GLN A 48 -3.24 0.22 -4.93
C GLN A 48 -3.29 -0.92 -3.91
N HIS A 49 -3.44 -2.14 -4.37
CA HIS A 49 -3.19 -3.31 -3.54
C HIS A 49 -1.70 -3.49 -3.30
N CYS A 50 -1.31 -3.65 -2.04
CA CYS A 50 0.08 -3.91 -1.68
C CYS A 50 0.61 -5.19 -2.34
N CYS A 51 1.52 -5.06 -3.30
CA CYS A 51 2.10 -6.20 -4.02
C CYS A 51 2.81 -7.19 -3.10
N VAL A 52 3.40 -6.73 -1.99
CA VAL A 52 4.04 -7.60 -1.00
C VAL A 52 3.01 -8.46 -0.27
N HIS A 53 1.85 -7.90 0.11
CA HIS A 53 0.76 -8.68 0.71
C HIS A 53 0.14 -9.66 -0.29
N VAL A 54 -0.04 -9.26 -1.54
CA VAL A 54 -0.48 -10.18 -2.61
C VAL A 54 0.50 -11.34 -2.77
N SER A 55 1.82 -11.07 -2.79
CA SER A 55 2.85 -12.11 -2.84
C SER A 55 2.77 -13.07 -1.64
N ARG A 56 2.63 -12.55 -0.40
CA ARG A 56 2.43 -13.37 0.80
C ARG A 56 1.19 -14.25 0.69
N ASN A 57 0.09 -13.70 0.21
CA ASN A 57 -1.16 -14.44 0.00
C ASN A 57 -1.02 -15.56 -1.05
N ILE A 58 -0.21 -15.35 -2.09
CA ILE A 58 0.14 -16.41 -3.06
C ILE A 58 0.89 -17.53 -2.36
N VAL A 59 1.95 -17.20 -1.60
CA VAL A 59 2.78 -18.19 -0.86
C VAL A 59 1.94 -19.08 0.05
N HIS A 60 0.93 -18.51 0.71
CA HIS A 60 0.05 -19.28 1.61
C HIS A 60 -0.91 -20.23 0.88
N LYS A 61 -1.12 -20.04 -0.42
CA LYS A 61 -2.10 -20.79 -1.23
C LYS A 61 -1.46 -21.81 -2.18
N VAL A 62 -0.13 -21.90 -2.21
CA VAL A 62 0.61 -22.76 -3.14
C VAL A 62 1.49 -23.77 -2.40
N CYS A 63 1.76 -24.92 -3.05
CA CYS A 63 2.66 -25.93 -2.53
C CYS A 63 4.08 -25.38 -2.32
N VAL A 64 4.78 -25.89 -1.31
CA VAL A 64 6.13 -25.41 -0.93
C VAL A 64 7.11 -25.45 -2.11
N LYS A 65 7.06 -26.51 -2.91
CA LYS A 65 7.93 -26.70 -4.08
C LYS A 65 7.80 -25.58 -5.13
N ASP A 66 6.61 -25.02 -5.29
CA ASP A 66 6.28 -24.05 -6.34
C ASP A 66 6.39 -22.59 -5.85
N ARG A 67 6.55 -22.36 -4.53
CA ARG A 67 6.56 -21.03 -3.92
C ARG A 67 7.60 -20.10 -4.50
N LYS A 68 8.81 -20.60 -4.68
CA LYS A 68 9.91 -19.78 -5.22
C LYS A 68 9.58 -19.30 -6.62
N GLU A 69 9.22 -20.23 -7.49
CA GLU A 69 8.99 -19.97 -8.91
C GLU A 69 7.81 -19.02 -9.13
N ILE A 70 6.66 -19.28 -8.50
CA ILE A 70 5.47 -18.41 -8.64
C ILE A 70 5.71 -17.00 -8.04
N CYS A 71 6.52 -16.89 -6.98
CA CYS A 71 6.89 -15.60 -6.42
C CYS A 71 7.88 -14.85 -7.31
N ASP A 72 8.78 -15.54 -7.99
CA ASP A 72 9.70 -14.92 -8.93
C ASP A 72 8.93 -14.44 -10.18
N ASP A 73 7.98 -15.23 -10.70
CA ASP A 73 7.07 -14.81 -11.76
C ASP A 73 6.27 -13.57 -11.34
N PHE A 74 5.67 -13.56 -10.15
CA PHE A 74 4.94 -12.39 -9.66
C PHE A 74 5.84 -11.18 -9.40
N ARG A 75 7.08 -11.40 -8.96
CA ARG A 75 8.07 -10.33 -8.79
C ARG A 75 8.36 -9.62 -10.10
N ALA A 76 8.51 -10.36 -11.20
CA ALA A 76 8.69 -9.79 -12.52
C ALA A 76 7.56 -8.83 -12.89
N VAL A 77 6.32 -9.15 -12.54
CA VAL A 77 5.14 -8.29 -12.78
C VAL A 77 5.29 -6.92 -12.14
N TYR A 78 5.60 -6.83 -10.83
CA TYR A 78 5.66 -5.53 -10.15
C TYR A 78 7.06 -4.87 -10.20
N GLN A 79 8.04 -5.49 -10.84
CA GLN A 79 9.37 -4.92 -11.12
C GLN A 79 9.58 -4.61 -12.61
N ALA A 80 8.57 -4.78 -13.43
CA ALA A 80 8.62 -4.45 -14.85
C ALA A 80 8.91 -2.95 -15.07
N SER A 81 9.44 -2.61 -16.24
CA SER A 81 9.80 -1.24 -16.59
C SER A 81 8.57 -0.39 -16.92
N SER A 82 7.51 -1.02 -17.46
CA SER A 82 6.26 -0.36 -17.84
C SER A 82 5.02 -1.18 -17.45
N LYS A 83 3.84 -0.54 -17.51
CA LYS A 83 2.54 -1.20 -17.28
C LYS A 83 2.25 -2.27 -18.34
N GLU A 84 2.67 -2.05 -19.57
CA GLU A 84 2.51 -2.96 -20.70
C GLU A 84 3.34 -4.23 -20.48
N GLU A 85 4.59 -4.06 -20.08
CA GLU A 85 5.46 -5.18 -19.75
C GLU A 85 4.95 -5.96 -18.53
N ALA A 86 4.47 -5.23 -17.50
CA ALA A 86 3.85 -5.84 -16.31
C ALA A 86 2.62 -6.68 -16.68
N ASN A 87 1.76 -6.19 -17.58
CA ASN A 87 0.61 -6.94 -18.07
C ASN A 87 1.04 -8.18 -18.86
N THR A 88 2.10 -8.11 -19.65
CA THR A 88 2.66 -9.25 -20.37
C THR A 88 3.15 -10.33 -19.41
N PHE A 89 3.92 -9.95 -18.38
CA PHE A 89 4.38 -10.89 -17.34
C PHE A 89 3.23 -11.47 -16.54
N LEU A 90 2.24 -10.66 -16.19
CA LEU A 90 1.05 -11.14 -15.50
C LEU A 90 0.26 -12.15 -16.34
N GLY A 91 0.08 -11.88 -17.62
CA GLY A 91 -0.55 -12.81 -18.57
C GLY A 91 0.18 -14.15 -18.64
N SER A 92 1.51 -14.13 -18.81
CA SER A 92 2.36 -15.32 -18.85
C SER A 92 2.30 -16.12 -17.54
N MET A 93 2.33 -15.43 -16.40
CA MET A 93 2.16 -16.04 -15.07
C MET A 93 0.80 -16.73 -14.94
N ILE A 94 -0.29 -16.06 -15.36
CA ILE A 94 -1.64 -16.62 -15.32
C ILE A 94 -1.72 -17.87 -16.19
N GLU A 95 -1.24 -17.79 -17.42
CA GLU A 95 -1.25 -18.92 -18.36
C GLU A 95 -0.50 -20.13 -17.81
N LYS A 96 0.67 -19.92 -17.22
CA LYS A 96 1.52 -20.95 -16.61
C LYS A 96 0.84 -21.64 -15.43
N TRP A 97 0.19 -20.86 -14.54
CA TRP A 97 -0.26 -21.35 -13.24
C TRP A 97 -1.78 -21.62 -13.15
N GLN A 98 -2.61 -21.21 -14.11
CA GLN A 98 -4.06 -21.30 -14.02
C GLN A 98 -4.60 -22.74 -13.86
N LYS A 99 -3.91 -23.74 -14.43
CA LYS A 99 -4.33 -25.15 -14.28
C LYS A 99 -4.00 -25.70 -12.89
N THR A 100 -2.85 -25.30 -12.33
CA THR A 100 -2.37 -25.80 -11.03
C THR A 100 -2.96 -25.04 -9.86
N TYR A 101 -3.08 -23.71 -9.98
CA TYR A 101 -3.56 -22.81 -8.93
C TYR A 101 -4.66 -21.86 -9.42
N PRO A 102 -5.84 -22.38 -9.87
CA PRO A 102 -6.89 -21.56 -10.48
C PRO A 102 -7.40 -20.47 -9.55
N LYS A 103 -7.50 -20.73 -8.23
CA LYS A 103 -7.95 -19.73 -7.25
C LYS A 103 -6.96 -18.56 -7.10
N VAL A 104 -5.67 -18.81 -7.22
CA VAL A 104 -4.64 -17.77 -7.17
C VAL A 104 -4.72 -16.89 -8.40
N THR A 105 -4.73 -17.50 -9.59
CA THR A 105 -4.78 -16.76 -10.86
C THR A 105 -6.07 -15.98 -11.02
N GLN A 106 -7.24 -16.54 -10.63
CA GLN A 106 -8.51 -15.81 -10.61
C GLN A 106 -8.49 -14.61 -9.66
N SER A 107 -7.81 -14.74 -8.51
CA SER A 107 -7.64 -13.61 -7.58
C SER A 107 -6.80 -12.49 -8.18
N LEU A 108 -5.77 -12.81 -8.97
CA LEU A 108 -4.95 -11.82 -9.67
C LEU A 108 -5.72 -11.14 -10.80
N ILE A 109 -6.46 -11.90 -11.60
CA ILE A 109 -7.31 -11.37 -12.70
C ILE A 109 -8.36 -10.39 -12.18
N LYS A 110 -8.98 -10.69 -11.04
CA LYS A 110 -10.01 -9.84 -10.41
C LYS A 110 -9.46 -8.59 -9.71
N ASN A 111 -8.15 -8.54 -9.50
CA ASN A 111 -7.52 -7.43 -8.78
C ASN A 111 -7.16 -6.31 -9.76
N GLN A 112 -8.13 -5.44 -10.04
CA GLN A 112 -7.96 -4.31 -10.96
C GLN A 112 -6.94 -3.29 -10.46
N ASP A 113 -6.77 -3.19 -9.13
CA ASP A 113 -5.90 -2.21 -8.48
C ASP A 113 -4.46 -2.72 -8.23
N LEU A 114 -4.09 -3.83 -8.86
CA LEU A 114 -2.77 -4.45 -8.66
C LEU A 114 -1.62 -3.64 -9.27
N LEU A 115 -1.87 -2.98 -10.41
CA LEU A 115 -0.87 -2.28 -11.22
C LEU A 115 -1.09 -0.76 -11.29
N THR A 116 -1.91 -0.21 -10.41
CA THR A 116 -2.21 1.23 -10.35
C THR A 116 -0.95 2.08 -10.15
N PHE A 117 0.04 1.58 -9.39
CA PHE A 117 1.29 2.29 -9.14
C PHE A 117 2.09 2.61 -10.42
N TYR A 118 1.85 1.90 -11.54
CA TYR A 118 2.48 2.19 -12.82
C TYR A 118 1.99 3.51 -13.45
N GLU A 119 0.85 4.02 -13.02
CA GLU A 119 0.31 5.33 -13.45
C GLU A 119 1.06 6.51 -12.85
N PHE A 120 1.95 6.24 -11.90
CA PHE A 120 2.75 7.24 -11.21
C PHE A 120 4.18 7.32 -11.78
N PRO A 121 4.88 8.45 -11.54
CA PRO A 121 6.25 8.64 -12.00
C PRO A 121 7.17 7.48 -11.63
N PRO A 122 8.03 7.02 -12.56
CA PRO A 122 8.89 5.84 -12.33
C PRO A 122 9.75 5.93 -11.08
N GLY A 123 10.22 7.13 -10.73
CA GLY A 123 11.09 7.37 -9.58
C GLY A 123 10.49 6.98 -8.23
N ILE A 124 9.15 7.00 -8.09
CA ILE A 124 8.46 6.71 -6.83
C ILE A 124 7.80 5.32 -6.80
N ARG A 125 7.68 4.62 -7.94
CA ARG A 125 6.96 3.33 -8.04
C ARG A 125 7.41 2.31 -7.00
N ARG A 126 8.72 2.21 -6.74
CA ARG A 126 9.28 1.30 -5.72
C ARG A 126 8.83 1.61 -4.29
N SER A 127 8.40 2.82 -4.03
CA SER A 127 7.92 3.26 -2.72
C SER A 127 6.42 3.08 -2.54
N ILE A 128 5.65 3.00 -3.64
CA ILE A 128 4.19 3.03 -3.62
C ILE A 128 3.51 1.72 -4.04
N TYR A 129 4.26 0.70 -4.52
CA TYR A 129 3.64 -0.61 -4.80
C TYR A 129 3.39 -1.44 -3.54
N SER A 130 3.83 -0.98 -2.37
CA SER A 130 3.70 -1.72 -1.10
C SER A 130 3.54 -0.81 0.11
N THR A 131 3.04 -1.39 1.20
CA THR A 131 2.92 -0.75 2.52
C THR A 131 4.20 -0.81 3.36
N ASN A 132 5.35 -1.15 2.77
CA ASN A 132 6.61 -1.37 3.49
C ASN A 132 7.07 -0.16 4.33
N LEU A 133 6.78 1.06 3.88
CA LEU A 133 7.14 2.28 4.62
C LEU A 133 6.43 2.35 5.96
N ILE A 134 5.10 2.20 5.95
CA ILE A 134 4.30 2.23 7.18
C ILE A 134 4.57 0.99 8.05
N GLU A 135 4.79 -0.19 7.44
CA GLU A 135 5.18 -1.39 8.20
C GLU A 135 6.53 -1.19 8.91
N SER A 136 7.52 -0.57 8.25
CA SER A 136 8.82 -0.25 8.84
C SER A 136 8.68 0.73 10.00
N PHE A 137 7.88 1.77 9.84
CA PHE A 137 7.56 2.72 10.89
C PHE A 137 6.88 2.03 12.08
N ASN A 138 5.85 1.22 11.84
CA ASN A 138 5.16 0.46 12.88
C ASN A 138 6.09 -0.49 13.65
N LYS A 139 7.07 -1.11 12.97
CA LYS A 139 8.11 -1.93 13.62
C LYS A 139 8.97 -1.11 14.58
N GLN A 140 9.30 0.13 14.22
CA GLN A 140 10.07 1.02 15.12
C GLN A 140 9.24 1.39 16.36
N ILE A 141 7.98 1.78 16.19
CA ILE A 141 7.07 2.07 17.30
C ILE A 141 6.96 0.86 18.23
N LYS A 142 6.71 -0.34 17.68
CA LYS A 142 6.66 -1.59 18.48
C LYS A 142 7.96 -1.85 19.23
N LYS A 143 9.13 -1.64 18.60
CA LYS A 143 10.44 -1.82 19.25
C LYS A 143 10.61 -0.89 20.45
N TYR A 144 10.15 0.35 20.36
CA TYR A 144 10.23 1.31 21.46
C TYR A 144 9.18 1.02 22.54
N SER A 145 7.96 0.62 22.18
CA SER A 145 6.90 0.28 23.13
C SER A 145 7.25 -0.98 23.94
N HIS A 146 7.89 -1.99 23.34
CA HIS A 146 8.35 -3.19 24.06
C HIS A 146 9.36 -2.92 25.18
N ARG A 147 10.05 -1.77 25.16
CA ARG A 147 10.94 -1.36 26.24
C ARG A 147 10.21 -0.76 27.45
N LYS A 148 8.93 -0.42 27.25
CA LYS A 148 8.02 -0.01 28.31
C LYS A 148 7.10 -1.20 28.58
N GLU A 149 7.35 -1.92 29.64
CA GLU A 149 6.62 -3.13 29.99
C GLU A 149 5.10 -2.91 30.05
N GLN A 150 4.68 -1.70 30.46
CA GLN A 150 3.26 -1.34 30.58
C GLN A 150 3.04 0.18 30.47
N PHE A 151 1.94 0.60 29.89
CA PHE A 151 1.43 1.97 29.96
C PHE A 151 0.46 2.07 31.13
N GLN A 152 0.62 3.06 31.99
CA GLN A 152 -0.20 3.24 33.21
C GLN A 152 -1.67 3.58 32.86
N ASN A 153 -1.87 4.31 31.75
CA ASN A 153 -3.16 4.72 31.23
C ASN A 153 -3.06 5.09 29.75
N GLU A 154 -4.20 5.36 29.13
CA GLU A 154 -4.30 5.72 27.72
C GLU A 154 -3.52 7.00 27.38
N GLU A 155 -3.61 8.02 28.24
CA GLU A 155 -2.89 9.29 28.10
C GLU A 155 -1.36 9.09 28.06
N SER A 156 -0.82 8.16 28.87
CA SER A 156 0.61 7.84 28.84
C SER A 156 1.04 7.13 27.55
N MET A 157 0.16 6.35 26.96
CA MET A 157 0.35 5.73 25.65
C MET A 157 0.32 6.79 24.55
N GLU A 158 -0.66 7.68 24.57
CA GLU A 158 -0.77 8.79 23.61
C GLU A 158 0.47 9.68 23.63
N ARG A 159 0.91 10.14 24.80
CA ARG A 159 2.16 10.93 24.94
C ARG A 159 3.38 10.20 24.37
N PHE A 160 3.47 8.90 24.60
CA PHE A 160 4.54 8.09 24.01
C PHE A 160 4.46 8.05 22.48
N LEU A 161 3.27 7.87 21.91
CA LEU A 161 3.08 7.85 20.46
C LEU A 161 3.40 9.21 19.83
N VAL A 162 2.88 10.30 20.39
CA VAL A 162 3.15 11.68 19.94
C VAL A 162 4.65 11.96 19.97
N SER A 163 5.34 11.66 21.08
CA SER A 163 6.79 11.85 21.20
C SER A 163 7.57 10.98 20.18
N SER A 164 7.11 9.77 19.92
CA SER A 164 7.73 8.88 18.94
C SER A 164 7.56 9.40 17.51
N PHE A 165 6.39 9.94 17.19
CA PHE A 165 6.10 10.55 15.89
C PHE A 165 6.92 11.83 15.70
N ASP A 166 6.98 12.69 16.71
CA ASP A 166 7.77 13.91 16.66
C ASP A 166 9.25 13.60 16.46
N THR A 167 9.81 12.67 17.23
CA THR A 167 11.20 12.20 17.05
C THR A 167 11.46 11.68 15.64
N TYR A 168 10.52 10.93 15.08
CA TYR A 168 10.62 10.42 13.71
C TYR A 168 10.59 11.58 12.70
N ASN A 169 9.65 12.51 12.85
CA ASN A 169 9.51 13.65 11.97
C ASN A 169 10.74 14.57 12.01
N GLN A 170 11.29 14.85 13.19
CA GLN A 170 12.51 15.64 13.35
C GLN A 170 13.70 14.98 12.67
N LYS A 171 13.84 13.66 12.80
CA LYS A 171 14.93 12.89 12.14
C LYS A 171 14.89 13.01 10.62
N PHE A 172 13.71 13.13 10.04
CA PHE A 172 13.52 13.19 8.58
C PHE A 172 13.13 14.59 8.08
N LEU A 173 13.18 15.59 8.94
CA LEU A 173 12.88 16.97 8.57
C LEU A 173 13.79 17.43 7.42
N GLY A 174 13.19 18.01 6.39
CA GLY A 174 13.90 18.45 5.17
C GLY A 174 14.39 17.34 4.25
N ARG A 175 14.04 16.08 4.52
CA ARG A 175 14.38 14.96 3.64
C ARG A 175 13.15 14.52 2.85
N SER A 176 13.28 14.47 1.54
CA SER A 176 12.31 13.83 0.67
C SER A 176 12.61 12.34 0.52
N HIS A 177 11.58 11.51 0.45
CA HIS A 177 11.76 10.12 0.11
C HIS A 177 12.23 9.97 -1.33
N LYS A 178 13.05 8.92 -1.59
CA LYS A 178 13.71 8.73 -2.88
C LYS A 178 12.72 8.85 -4.06
N GLY A 179 13.03 9.72 -4.99
CA GLY A 179 12.26 9.95 -6.21
C GLY A 179 11.11 10.96 -6.07
N PHE A 180 10.65 11.28 -4.85
CA PHE A 180 9.50 12.19 -4.67
C PHE A 180 9.83 13.64 -5.03
N GLN A 181 11.02 14.11 -4.71
CA GLN A 181 11.44 15.48 -5.07
C GLN A 181 11.47 15.68 -6.59
N GLN A 182 11.95 14.69 -7.33
CA GLN A 182 11.98 14.75 -8.79
C GLN A 182 10.58 14.61 -9.42
N ALA A 183 9.67 13.92 -8.73
CA ALA A 183 8.30 13.68 -9.19
C ALA A 183 7.31 14.77 -8.75
N GLU A 184 7.71 15.76 -7.96
CA GLU A 184 6.83 16.75 -7.32
C GLU A 184 5.91 17.46 -8.34
N GLY A 185 6.48 18.01 -9.41
CA GLY A 185 5.70 18.70 -10.44
C GLY A 185 4.69 17.81 -11.16
N GLU A 186 5.04 16.53 -11.43
CA GLU A 186 4.11 15.59 -12.04
C GLU A 186 2.98 15.23 -11.06
N LEU A 187 3.31 15.04 -9.76
CA LEU A 187 2.32 14.74 -8.73
C LEU A 187 1.36 15.92 -8.49
N GLU A 188 1.86 17.16 -8.52
CA GLU A 188 1.01 18.36 -8.43
C GLU A 188 0.07 18.47 -9.63
N GLN A 189 0.54 18.17 -10.83
CA GLN A 189 -0.31 18.12 -12.03
C GLN A 189 -1.39 17.05 -11.87
N MET A 190 -1.05 15.84 -11.36
CA MET A 190 -2.02 14.78 -11.11
C MET A 190 -3.09 15.18 -10.07
N LEU A 191 -2.74 16.02 -9.08
CA LEU A 191 -3.70 16.56 -8.11
C LEU A 191 -4.64 17.60 -8.74
N SER A 192 -4.14 18.37 -9.71
CA SER A 192 -4.87 19.47 -10.33
C SER A 192 -5.79 19.02 -11.47
N GLN A 193 -5.51 17.86 -12.09
CA GLN A 193 -6.31 17.35 -13.19
C GLN A 193 -7.59 16.70 -12.66
N PRO A 194 -8.78 17.02 -13.23
CA PRO A 194 -9.96 16.21 -13.01
C PRO A 194 -9.70 14.82 -13.56
N MET A 195 -9.95 13.76 -12.76
CA MET A 195 -9.89 12.39 -13.26
C MET A 195 -10.95 12.24 -14.35
N GLU A 196 -10.52 11.97 -15.58
CA GLU A 196 -11.44 11.47 -16.62
C GLU A 196 -11.97 10.12 -16.16
N ASN A 197 -13.30 10.04 -16.04
CA ASN A 197 -14.05 8.81 -15.70
C ASN A 197 -14.04 7.84 -16.86
#